data_735f747561543e7d9db0d93893f691d0
#
_entry.id   735f747561543e7d9db0d93893f691d0
#
_cell.length_a   1.000
_cell.length_b   1.000
_cell.length_c   1.000
_cell.angle_alpha   90.00
_cell.angle_beta   90.00
_cell.angle_gamma   90.00
#
_symmetry.space_group_name_H-M   'P 1'
#
loop_
_entity.id
_entity.type
_entity.pdbx_description
1 polymer ?
#
loop_
_entity_poly.entity_id
_entity_poly.type
_entity_poly.pdbx_seq_one_letter_code
_entity_poly.pdbx_strand_id
1 'polypeptide(L)'
;GDAPLGTTSDRTPYTIYGALHCLYTALTEKYPGVPIVVLTPLHRITEDIPTGDNKPAPVATLKEYVNIIREVAEYYSLPVLDLFKESGLQPKIPIIQQKYVPDGLHPNDAGNEILAHKIARFLEML
;
A
#
# COMPACT_ATOMS: atom_id res chain seq x y z
N GLY A 1 5.94 7.41 -4.25
CA GLY A 1 4.78 8.16 -4.28
C GLY A 1 4.78 9.49 -5.02
N ASP A 2 5.75 9.76 -5.90
CA ASP A 2 5.80 11.01 -6.68
C ASP A 2 5.53 10.81 -8.18
N ALA A 3 5.15 9.62 -8.59
CA ALA A 3 4.78 9.34 -9.97
C ALA A 3 3.36 9.80 -10.28
N PRO A 4 3.06 10.17 -11.53
CA PRO A 4 1.69 10.47 -11.94
C PRO A 4 0.76 9.29 -11.67
N LEU A 5 -0.48 9.57 -11.29
CA LEU A 5 -1.47 8.51 -11.05
C LEU A 5 -1.81 7.75 -12.33
N GLY A 6 -2.05 8.47 -13.42
CA GLY A 6 -2.53 7.89 -14.66
C GLY A 6 -4.01 7.51 -14.60
N THR A 7 -4.40 6.62 -15.47
CA THR A 7 -5.77 6.12 -15.56
C THR A 7 -5.79 4.59 -15.56
N THR A 8 -6.96 4.02 -15.26
CA THR A 8 -7.14 2.57 -15.15
C THR A 8 -6.81 1.82 -16.47
N SER A 9 -6.79 2.52 -17.61
CA SER A 9 -6.43 1.92 -18.90
C SER A 9 -4.93 1.89 -19.19
N ASP A 10 -4.10 2.56 -18.36
CA ASP A 10 -2.66 2.61 -18.57
C ASP A 10 -2.02 1.23 -18.38
N ARG A 11 -1.10 0.88 -19.29
CA ARG A 11 -0.39 -0.40 -19.28
C ARG A 11 1.12 -0.26 -19.40
N THR A 12 1.65 0.95 -19.12
CA THR A 12 3.09 1.22 -19.10
C THR A 12 3.53 1.52 -17.66
N PRO A 13 4.82 1.34 -17.32
CA PRO A 13 5.29 1.55 -15.94
C PRO A 13 5.48 3.02 -15.54
N TYR A 14 4.97 3.97 -16.32
CA TYR A 14 5.23 5.40 -16.11
C TYR A 14 4.19 6.09 -15.22
N THR A 15 3.10 5.42 -14.92
CA THR A 15 2.07 5.89 -13.98
C THR A 15 1.84 4.85 -12.90
N ILE A 16 1.21 5.23 -11.80
CA ILE A 16 0.90 4.28 -10.72
C ILE A 16 -0.03 3.18 -11.22
N TYR A 17 -1.10 3.52 -11.92
CA TYR A 17 -1.99 2.52 -12.54
C TYR A 17 -1.23 1.58 -13.47
N GLY A 18 -0.47 2.15 -14.41
CA GLY A 18 0.26 1.35 -15.39
C GLY A 18 1.32 0.45 -14.75
N ALA A 19 2.07 0.97 -13.78
CA ALA A 19 3.09 0.20 -13.07
C ALA A 19 2.50 -0.99 -12.31
N LEU A 20 1.37 -0.80 -11.64
CA LEU A 20 0.69 -1.89 -10.93
C LEU A 20 0.17 -2.95 -11.92
N HIS A 21 -0.44 -2.54 -13.02
CA HIS A 21 -0.86 -3.48 -14.07
C HIS A 21 0.32 -4.28 -14.61
N CYS A 22 1.43 -3.63 -14.92
CA CYS A 22 2.65 -4.31 -15.38
C CYS A 22 3.18 -5.30 -14.34
N LEU A 23 3.26 -4.89 -13.08
CA LEU A 23 3.78 -5.73 -12.00
C LEU A 23 2.91 -6.96 -11.79
N TYR A 24 1.61 -6.78 -11.62
CA TYR A 24 0.71 -7.90 -11.32
C TYR A 24 0.57 -8.86 -12.50
N THR A 25 0.58 -8.36 -13.71
CA THR A 25 0.61 -9.19 -14.92
C THR A 25 1.88 -10.04 -14.97
N ALA A 26 3.03 -9.41 -14.78
CA ALA A 26 4.32 -10.11 -14.83
C ALA A 26 4.45 -11.19 -13.75
N LEU A 27 4.00 -10.91 -12.53
CA LEU A 27 4.02 -11.88 -11.43
C LEU A 27 3.07 -13.04 -11.70
N THR A 28 1.87 -12.76 -12.19
CA THR A 28 0.88 -13.80 -12.49
C THR A 28 1.37 -14.70 -13.63
N GLU A 29 1.97 -14.13 -14.67
CA GLU A 29 2.53 -14.91 -15.78
C GLU A 29 3.70 -15.77 -15.36
N LYS A 30 4.56 -15.24 -14.47
CA LYS A 30 5.75 -15.99 -14.00
C LYS A 30 5.39 -17.10 -13.02
N TYR A 31 4.38 -16.87 -12.18
CA TYR A 31 4.00 -17.79 -11.10
C TYR A 31 2.51 -18.17 -11.17
N PRO A 32 2.05 -18.76 -12.28
CA PRO A 32 0.63 -19.12 -12.41
C PRO A 32 0.20 -20.10 -11.32
N GLY A 33 -0.91 -19.80 -10.67
CA GLY A 33 -1.44 -20.64 -9.60
C GLY A 33 -0.77 -20.48 -8.24
N VAL A 34 0.30 -19.70 -8.13
CA VAL A 34 0.90 -19.35 -6.83
C VAL A 34 0.17 -18.15 -6.26
N PRO A 35 -0.21 -18.16 -4.97
CA PRO A 35 -0.85 -16.99 -4.35
C PRO A 35 0.06 -15.77 -4.41
N ILE A 36 -0.48 -14.69 -4.95
CA ILE A 36 0.16 -13.36 -4.97
C ILE A 36 -0.66 -12.48 -4.06
N VAL A 37 -0.06 -12.01 -2.98
CA VAL A 37 -0.73 -11.23 -1.95
C VAL A 37 -0.30 -9.78 -2.05
N VAL A 38 -1.26 -8.89 -1.99
CA VAL A 38 -1.02 -7.44 -1.97
C VAL A 38 -1.23 -6.92 -0.56
N LEU A 39 -0.25 -6.15 -0.05
CA LEU A 39 -0.38 -5.44 1.20
C LEU A 39 -0.50 -3.94 0.90
N THR A 40 -1.53 -3.29 1.44
CA THR A 40 -1.61 -1.84 1.33
C THR A 40 -0.63 -1.16 2.28
N PRO A 41 -0.17 0.06 1.96
CA PRO A 41 0.66 0.85 2.87
C PRO A 41 -0.02 1.11 4.21
N LEU A 42 0.79 1.39 5.22
CA LEU A 42 0.33 1.85 6.52
C LEU A 42 0.00 3.34 6.49
N HIS A 43 -0.80 3.79 7.46
CA HIS A 43 -0.98 5.21 7.74
C HIS A 43 0.34 5.87 8.17
N ARG A 44 0.45 7.17 7.90
CA ARG A 44 1.54 8.01 8.40
C ARG A 44 1.00 9.39 8.75
N ILE A 45 1.75 10.15 9.54
CA ILE A 45 1.29 11.47 10.01
C ILE A 45 1.02 12.42 8.85
N THR A 46 1.87 12.40 7.81
CA THR A 46 1.78 13.32 6.68
C THR A 46 0.98 12.77 5.50
N GLU A 47 0.14 11.77 5.73
CA GLU A 47 -0.57 11.07 4.66
C GLU A 47 -1.57 11.92 3.87
N ASP A 48 -2.05 13.00 4.47
CA ASP A 48 -3.02 13.90 3.84
C ASP A 48 -2.33 15.00 3.00
N ILE A 49 -1.02 15.08 3.07
CA ILE A 49 -0.24 16.01 2.25
C ILE A 49 0.03 15.33 0.91
N PRO A 50 -0.37 15.93 -0.22
CA PRO A 50 -0.05 15.38 -1.53
C PRO A 50 1.45 15.20 -1.71
N THR A 51 1.84 14.05 -2.25
CA THR A 51 3.24 13.72 -2.51
C THR A 51 3.71 14.30 -3.84
N GLY A 52 5.01 14.24 -4.09
CA GLY A 52 5.57 14.70 -5.35
C GLY A 52 6.15 16.11 -5.30
N ASP A 53 6.73 16.49 -4.15
CA ASP A 53 7.28 17.83 -3.93
C ASP A 53 8.32 18.23 -4.96
N ASN A 54 8.99 17.27 -5.59
CA ASN A 54 9.98 17.50 -6.63
C ASN A 54 9.37 17.65 -8.04
N LYS A 55 8.04 17.63 -8.14
CA LYS A 55 7.30 17.80 -9.38
C LYS A 55 6.73 19.23 -9.46
N PRO A 56 6.39 19.69 -10.68
CA PRO A 56 5.75 20.98 -10.84
C PRO A 56 4.44 21.15 -10.05
N ALA A 57 3.77 20.05 -9.76
CA ALA A 57 2.58 20.01 -8.90
C ALA A 57 2.59 18.75 -8.04
N PRO A 58 2.13 18.81 -6.79
CA PRO A 58 1.90 17.62 -5.98
C PRO A 58 0.93 16.67 -6.67
N VAL A 59 1.16 15.35 -6.55
CA VAL A 59 0.40 14.37 -7.33
C VAL A 59 -0.85 13.93 -6.58
N ALA A 60 -0.69 13.34 -5.37
CA ALA A 60 -1.83 12.76 -4.66
C ALA A 60 -1.51 12.48 -3.19
N THR A 61 -2.55 12.33 -2.39
CA THR A 61 -2.45 11.87 -1.01
C THR A 61 -2.18 10.36 -0.96
N LEU A 62 -1.72 9.88 0.18
CA LEU A 62 -1.49 8.43 0.36
C LEU A 62 -2.78 7.63 0.15
N LYS A 63 -3.92 8.13 0.60
CA LYS A 63 -5.21 7.44 0.41
C LYS A 63 -5.54 7.23 -1.07
N GLU A 64 -5.23 8.19 -1.93
CA GLU A 64 -5.46 8.04 -3.36
C GLU A 64 -4.60 6.93 -3.96
N TYR A 65 -3.32 6.83 -3.56
CA TYR A 65 -2.46 5.71 -3.96
C TYR A 65 -2.99 4.36 -3.45
N VAL A 66 -3.44 4.32 -2.20
CA VAL A 66 -3.99 3.09 -1.60
C VAL A 66 -5.24 2.63 -2.34
N ASN A 67 -6.12 3.56 -2.71
CA ASN A 67 -7.32 3.23 -3.47
C ASN A 67 -6.98 2.65 -4.84
N ILE A 68 -5.95 3.15 -5.51
CA ILE A 68 -5.49 2.60 -6.78
C ILE A 68 -4.92 1.19 -6.60
N ILE A 69 -4.14 0.96 -5.56
CA ILE A 69 -3.61 -0.38 -5.24
C ILE A 69 -4.75 -1.39 -5.07
N ARG A 70 -5.79 -1.03 -4.31
CA ARG A 70 -6.97 -1.87 -4.11
C ARG A 70 -7.69 -2.16 -5.42
N GLU A 71 -7.92 -1.13 -6.23
CA GLU A 71 -8.62 -1.24 -7.51
C GLU A 71 -7.89 -2.18 -8.47
N VAL A 72 -6.59 -2.00 -8.63
CA VAL A 72 -5.81 -2.82 -9.57
C VAL A 72 -5.66 -4.26 -9.06
N ALA A 73 -5.49 -4.46 -7.75
CA ALA A 73 -5.48 -5.80 -7.17
C ALA A 73 -6.79 -6.54 -7.41
N GLU A 74 -7.92 -5.86 -7.27
CA GLU A 74 -9.24 -6.42 -7.58
C GLU A 74 -9.36 -6.82 -9.05
N TYR A 75 -8.86 -5.99 -9.94
CA TYR A 75 -8.87 -6.29 -11.38
C TYR A 75 -8.19 -7.64 -11.69
N TYR A 76 -7.10 -7.96 -10.99
CA TYR A 76 -6.37 -9.22 -11.17
C TYR A 76 -6.81 -10.33 -10.22
N SER A 77 -7.87 -10.11 -9.45
CA SER A 77 -8.38 -11.11 -8.48
C SER A 77 -7.34 -11.50 -7.44
N LEU A 78 -6.51 -10.57 -7.02
CA LEU A 78 -5.46 -10.82 -6.04
C LEU A 78 -5.98 -10.55 -4.62
N PRO A 79 -5.68 -11.45 -3.66
CA PRO A 79 -6.03 -11.21 -2.26
C PRO A 79 -5.26 -10.01 -1.70
N VAL A 80 -5.95 -9.18 -0.94
CA VAL A 80 -5.40 -7.96 -0.34
C VAL A 80 -5.49 -8.04 1.17
N LEU A 81 -4.34 -7.95 1.84
CA LEU A 81 -4.30 -7.62 3.26
C LEU A 81 -4.27 -6.09 3.39
N ASP A 82 -5.40 -5.53 3.76
CA ASP A 82 -5.59 -4.09 3.79
C ASP A 82 -5.10 -3.48 5.10
N LEU A 83 -3.78 -3.30 5.20
CA LEU A 83 -3.16 -2.75 6.39
C LEU A 83 -3.53 -1.27 6.63
N PHE A 84 -3.79 -0.53 5.58
CA PHE A 84 -4.29 0.84 5.70
C PHE A 84 -5.61 0.90 6.46
N LYS A 85 -6.50 -0.03 6.17
CA LYS A 85 -7.82 -0.14 6.80
C LYS A 85 -7.79 -0.83 8.16
N GLU A 86 -6.92 -1.82 8.36
CA GLU A 86 -7.07 -2.81 9.42
C GLU A 86 -5.88 -2.93 10.38
N SER A 87 -4.76 -2.26 10.11
CA SER A 87 -3.57 -2.44 10.97
C SER A 87 -3.77 -1.93 12.41
N GLY A 88 -4.61 -0.94 12.59
CA GLY A 88 -4.76 -0.27 13.89
C GLY A 88 -3.62 0.69 14.21
N LEU A 89 -2.64 0.84 13.32
CA LEU A 89 -1.45 1.65 13.55
C LEU A 89 -1.60 3.04 12.93
N GLN A 90 -2.53 3.83 13.48
CA GLN A 90 -2.73 5.23 13.07
C GLN A 90 -1.87 6.17 13.92
N PRO A 91 -0.74 6.68 13.38
CA PRO A 91 0.19 7.50 14.19
C PRO A 91 -0.34 8.90 14.53
N LYS A 92 -1.46 9.31 13.93
CA LYS A 92 -2.14 10.56 14.31
C LYS A 92 -2.75 10.48 15.72
N ILE A 93 -2.92 9.29 16.24
CA ILE A 93 -3.33 9.06 17.63
C ILE A 93 -2.05 9.03 18.49
N PRO A 94 -1.85 9.98 19.43
CA PRO A 94 -0.57 10.13 20.12
C PRO A 94 -0.06 8.86 20.82
N ILE A 95 -0.93 8.10 21.46
CA ILE A 95 -0.52 6.86 22.14
C ILE A 95 -0.05 5.79 21.15
N ILE A 96 -0.64 5.73 19.98
CA ILE A 96 -0.21 4.79 18.93
C ILE A 96 1.13 5.21 18.35
N GLN A 97 1.32 6.49 18.09
CA GLN A 97 2.61 7.00 17.65
C GLN A 97 3.70 6.66 18.66
N GLN A 98 3.47 6.98 19.92
CA GLN A 98 4.46 6.76 20.98
C GLN A 98 4.86 5.28 21.12
N LYS A 99 3.88 4.37 21.08
CA LYS A 99 4.11 2.95 21.32
C LYS A 99 4.62 2.20 20.10
N TYR A 100 4.18 2.55 18.89
CA TYR A 100 4.33 1.68 17.72
C TYR A 100 4.94 2.35 16.50
N VAL A 101 4.80 3.66 16.34
CA VAL A 101 5.27 4.40 15.16
C VAL A 101 5.91 5.73 15.58
N PRO A 102 7.05 5.68 16.31
CA PRO A 102 7.58 6.85 17.03
C PRO A 102 7.87 8.06 16.14
N ASP A 103 8.36 7.85 14.92
CA ASP A 103 8.65 8.94 13.98
C ASP A 103 7.43 9.33 13.12
N GLY A 104 6.28 8.69 13.33
CA GLY A 104 5.08 8.95 12.55
C GLY A 104 5.07 8.31 11.18
N LEU A 105 6.06 7.49 10.85
CA LEU A 105 6.21 6.84 9.54
C LEU A 105 6.58 5.36 9.65
N HIS A 106 7.61 5.02 10.44
CA HIS A 106 8.15 3.68 10.53
C HIS A 106 7.71 2.97 11.81
N PRO A 107 7.11 1.77 11.71
CA PRO A 107 6.84 0.96 12.90
C PRO A 107 8.14 0.59 13.62
N ASN A 108 8.09 0.59 14.95
CA ASN A 108 9.17 0.01 15.78
C ASN A 108 8.97 -1.52 15.91
N ASP A 109 9.78 -2.17 16.75
CA ASP A 109 9.69 -3.62 16.94
C ASP A 109 8.31 -4.07 17.41
N ALA A 110 7.68 -3.34 18.33
CA ALA A 110 6.34 -3.66 18.82
C ALA A 110 5.28 -3.51 17.71
N GLY A 111 5.39 -2.47 16.89
CA GLY A 111 4.52 -2.28 15.72
C GLY A 111 4.71 -3.38 14.67
N ASN A 112 5.95 -3.74 14.39
CA ASN A 112 6.26 -4.83 13.46
C ASN A 112 5.76 -6.18 13.95
N GLU A 113 5.74 -6.43 15.25
CA GLU A 113 5.18 -7.65 15.82
C GLU A 113 3.66 -7.75 15.55
N ILE A 114 2.94 -6.65 15.72
CA ILE A 114 1.50 -6.60 15.36
C ILE A 114 1.31 -6.94 13.88
N LEU A 115 2.11 -6.33 13.00
CA LEU A 115 2.01 -6.58 11.57
C LEU A 115 2.34 -8.03 11.22
N ALA A 116 3.38 -8.59 11.83
CA ALA A 116 3.78 -9.97 11.61
C ALA A 116 2.65 -10.96 11.93
N HIS A 117 1.94 -10.76 13.03
CA HIS A 117 0.78 -11.59 13.39
C HIS A 117 -0.36 -11.45 12.39
N LYS A 118 -0.63 -10.24 11.93
CA LYS A 118 -1.68 -10.01 10.92
C LYS A 118 -1.34 -10.67 9.59
N ILE A 119 -0.10 -10.54 9.15
CA ILE A 119 0.38 -11.16 7.90
C ILE A 119 0.31 -12.68 8.01
N ALA A 120 0.80 -13.26 9.11
CA ALA A 120 0.78 -14.70 9.31
C ALA A 120 -0.65 -15.27 9.26
N ARG A 121 -1.59 -14.64 9.96
CA ARG A 121 -3.01 -15.04 9.93
C ARG A 121 -3.62 -14.95 8.54
N PHE A 122 -3.31 -13.89 7.82
CA PHE A 122 -3.80 -13.71 6.46
C PHE A 122 -3.29 -14.82 5.55
N LEU A 123 -2.01 -15.15 5.63
CA LEU A 123 -1.40 -16.21 4.81
C LEU A 123 -1.99 -17.58 5.14
N GLU A 124 -2.33 -17.86 6.39
CA GLU A 124 -2.97 -19.11 6.81
C GLU A 124 -4.36 -19.29 6.21
N MET A 125 -5.02 -18.23 5.82
CA MET A 125 -6.37 -18.23 5.26
C MET A 125 -6.43 -18.36 3.75
N LEU A 126 -5.31 -18.36 3.09
CA LEU A 126 -5.26 -18.45 1.62
C LEU A 126 -5.59 -19.84 1.08
#